data_1434f8d3655c6dbd4def354e10c06e68
#
_entry.id   1434f8d3655c6dbd4def354e10c06e68
#
_cell.length_a   1.000
_cell.length_b   1.000
_cell.length_c   1.000
_cell.angle_alpha   90.00
_cell.angle_beta   90.00
_cell.angle_gamma   90.00
#
_symmetry.space_group_name_H-M   'P 1'
#
loop_
_entity.id
_entity.type
_entity.pdbx_description
1 polymer ?
#
loop_
_entity_poly.entity_id
_entity_poly.type
_entity_poly.pdbx_seq_one_letter_code
_entity_poly.pdbx_strand_id
1 'polypeptide(L)'
;LLECSDAAARFEAAIAKIATIADTSKMSLEDISSEIITLSGKTAQSSVALSEAVYSAISAGVDTAHAVEFVEKATRLAAGGFTESQTAVDVLTTALNAYGLSVAETERVSDILITTQNLGKTTVNELAASVGKVIPLAAAYGVEMDNLGAAYAVLTANGVATAEAGTYLKA
;
A
#
# COMPACT_ATOMS: atom_id res chain seq x y z
N LEU A 1 3.65 -21.60 25.18
CA LEU A 1 5.12 -21.32 25.22
C LEU A 1 5.75 -21.58 23.83
N LEU A 2 5.47 -22.75 23.20
CA LEU A 2 6.01 -23.09 21.87
C LEU A 2 5.53 -22.11 20.76
N GLU A 3 4.25 -21.74 20.78
CA GLU A 3 3.68 -20.78 19.78
C GLU A 3 4.28 -19.36 19.91
N CYS A 4 4.53 -18.91 21.14
CA CYS A 4 5.18 -17.61 21.36
C CYS A 4 6.63 -17.61 20.86
N SER A 5 7.35 -18.72 21.02
CA SER A 5 8.72 -18.88 20.54
C SER A 5 8.79 -18.90 19.01
N ASP A 6 7.83 -19.54 18.32
CA ASP A 6 7.76 -19.58 16.88
C ASP A 6 7.40 -18.19 16.28
N ALA A 7 6.46 -17.48 16.89
CA ALA A 7 6.10 -16.13 16.47
C ALA A 7 7.28 -15.14 16.62
N ALA A 8 8.04 -15.24 17.72
CA ALA A 8 9.23 -14.42 17.92
C ALA A 8 10.32 -14.72 16.87
N ALA A 9 10.59 -16.00 16.61
CA ALA A 9 11.58 -16.40 15.61
C ALA A 9 11.20 -15.94 14.19
N ARG A 10 9.90 -15.99 13.83
CA ARG A 10 9.41 -15.46 12.55
C ARG A 10 9.56 -13.96 12.46
N PHE A 11 9.28 -13.24 13.53
CA PHE A 11 9.45 -11.80 13.56
C PHE A 11 10.94 -11.42 13.43
N GLU A 12 11.83 -12.06 14.17
CA GLU A 12 13.29 -11.86 14.04
C GLU A 12 13.77 -12.13 12.59
N ALA A 13 13.27 -13.20 11.96
CA ALA A 13 13.60 -13.51 10.57
C ALA A 13 13.07 -12.43 9.61
N ALA A 14 11.91 -11.85 9.85
CA ALA A 14 11.36 -10.76 9.05
C ALA A 14 12.16 -9.47 9.23
N ILE A 15 12.60 -9.13 10.43
CA ILE A 15 13.51 -8.00 10.70
C ILE A 15 14.86 -8.22 10.02
N ALA A 16 15.39 -9.44 10.03
CA ALA A 16 16.63 -9.76 9.31
C ALA A 16 16.50 -9.57 7.80
N LYS A 17 15.34 -9.82 7.20
CA LYS A 17 15.10 -9.48 5.79
C LYS A 17 15.13 -7.97 5.57
N ILE A 18 14.46 -7.19 6.42
CA ILE A 18 14.49 -5.71 6.34
C ILE A 18 15.93 -5.22 6.40
N ALA A 19 16.77 -5.79 7.27
CA ALA A 19 18.18 -5.44 7.39
C ALA A 19 18.98 -5.56 6.08
N THR A 20 18.55 -6.40 5.15
CA THR A 20 19.25 -6.59 3.87
C THR A 20 19.06 -5.42 2.88
N ILE A 21 18.04 -4.59 3.08
CA ILE A 21 17.66 -3.50 2.16
C ILE A 21 17.52 -2.14 2.84
N ALA A 22 17.38 -2.11 4.17
CA ALA A 22 17.17 -0.88 4.92
C ALA A 22 18.47 -0.05 5.02
N ASP A 23 18.34 1.26 4.87
CA ASP A 23 19.40 2.20 5.20
C ASP A 23 19.41 2.47 6.70
N THR A 24 20.21 1.68 7.44
CA THR A 24 20.30 1.75 8.89
C THR A 24 20.94 3.05 9.41
N SER A 25 21.52 3.88 8.54
CA SER A 25 21.99 5.21 8.93
C SER A 25 20.84 6.21 9.11
N LYS A 26 19.68 5.96 8.49
CA LYS A 26 18.48 6.79 8.59
C LYS A 26 17.58 6.37 9.74
N MET A 27 17.45 5.07 9.98
CA MET A 27 16.65 4.49 11.06
C MET A 27 17.26 3.15 11.48
N SER A 28 17.50 2.96 12.77
CA SER A 28 18.08 1.72 13.26
C SER A 28 17.09 0.55 13.14
N LEU A 29 17.61 -0.69 13.05
CA LEU A 29 16.76 -1.89 13.04
C LEU A 29 15.98 -2.05 14.35
N GLU A 30 16.53 -1.57 15.46
CA GLU A 30 15.88 -1.59 16.78
C GLU A 30 14.67 -0.64 16.78
N ASP A 31 14.81 0.57 16.21
CA ASP A 31 13.71 1.52 16.08
C ASP A 31 12.62 0.98 15.14
N ILE A 32 13.00 0.44 13.97
CA ILE A 32 12.06 -0.20 13.03
C ILE A 32 11.28 -1.33 13.73
N SER A 33 11.98 -2.20 14.45
CA SER A 33 11.37 -3.31 15.18
C SER A 33 10.39 -2.82 16.26
N SER A 34 10.79 -1.80 17.04
CA SER A 34 9.96 -1.20 18.08
C SER A 34 8.70 -0.54 17.51
N GLU A 35 8.84 0.20 16.41
CA GLU A 35 7.69 0.83 15.75
C GLU A 35 6.73 -0.19 15.14
N ILE A 36 7.23 -1.27 14.53
CA ILE A 36 6.40 -2.38 14.02
C ILE A 36 5.61 -3.05 15.16
N ILE A 37 6.25 -3.31 16.30
CA ILE A 37 5.56 -3.88 17.47
C ILE A 37 4.48 -2.93 17.98
N THR A 38 4.79 -1.63 18.04
CA THR A 38 3.83 -0.60 18.44
C THR A 38 2.65 -0.53 17.47
N LEU A 39 2.91 -0.58 16.18
CA LEU A 39 1.88 -0.59 15.14
C LEU A 39 1.02 -1.85 15.19
N SER A 40 1.63 -3.02 15.44
CA SER A 40 0.90 -4.28 15.65
C SER A 40 -0.07 -4.19 16.84
N GLY A 41 0.34 -3.52 17.93
CA GLY A 41 -0.53 -3.28 19.08
C GLY A 41 -1.71 -2.32 18.80
N LYS A 42 -1.58 -1.42 17.82
CA LYS A 42 -2.62 -0.46 17.42
C LYS A 42 -3.57 -1.01 16.35
N THR A 43 -3.14 -2.02 15.62
CA THR A 43 -3.87 -2.60 14.48
C THR A 43 -4.17 -4.06 14.76
N ALA A 44 -5.07 -4.68 14.03
CA ALA A 44 -5.31 -6.12 14.12
C ALA A 44 -4.32 -6.95 13.30
N GLN A 45 -3.19 -6.34 12.88
CA GLN A 45 -2.17 -6.99 12.05
C GLN A 45 -1.05 -7.60 12.90
N SER A 46 -0.55 -8.75 12.50
CA SER A 46 0.61 -9.35 13.18
C SER A 46 1.90 -8.58 12.88
N SER A 47 2.84 -8.57 13.82
CA SER A 47 4.16 -7.95 13.61
C SER A 47 4.91 -8.53 12.41
N VAL A 48 4.72 -9.82 12.12
CA VAL A 48 5.31 -10.48 10.94
C VAL A 48 4.73 -9.90 9.64
N ALA A 49 3.40 -9.80 9.53
CA ALA A 49 2.75 -9.24 8.34
C ALA A 49 3.13 -7.77 8.12
N LEU A 50 3.22 -6.98 9.20
CA LEU A 50 3.68 -5.59 9.12
C LEU A 50 5.16 -5.50 8.72
N SER A 51 6.02 -6.41 9.18
CA SER A 51 7.43 -6.45 8.74
C SER A 51 7.56 -6.78 7.25
N GLU A 52 6.74 -7.68 6.72
CA GLU A 52 6.70 -7.99 5.30
C GLU A 52 6.23 -6.79 4.48
N ALA A 53 5.22 -6.06 4.96
CA ALA A 53 4.75 -4.82 4.36
C ALA A 53 5.84 -3.73 4.36
N VAL A 54 6.58 -3.57 5.46
CA VAL A 54 7.72 -2.63 5.57
C VAL A 54 8.83 -3.03 4.60
N TYR A 55 9.18 -4.30 4.53
CA TYR A 55 10.15 -4.79 3.54
C TYR A 55 9.71 -4.44 2.12
N SER A 56 8.45 -4.70 1.76
CA SER A 56 7.91 -4.38 0.43
C SER A 56 7.93 -2.89 0.14
N ALA A 57 7.58 -2.06 1.11
CA ALA A 57 7.62 -0.60 0.96
C ALA A 57 9.05 -0.10 0.67
N ILE A 58 10.05 -0.52 1.45
CA ILE A 58 11.46 -0.16 1.24
C ILE A 58 11.94 -0.70 -0.11
N SER A 59 11.63 -1.94 -0.46
CA SER A 59 11.98 -2.56 -1.74
C SER A 59 11.37 -1.80 -2.94
N ALA A 60 10.20 -1.20 -2.77
CA ALA A 60 9.54 -0.36 -3.76
C ALA A 60 10.06 1.10 -3.80
N GLY A 61 11.05 1.45 -2.97
CA GLY A 61 11.71 2.75 -2.97
C GLY A 61 11.23 3.72 -1.89
N VAL A 62 10.38 3.30 -0.96
CA VAL A 62 10.03 4.12 0.22
C VAL A 62 11.26 4.27 1.10
N ASP A 63 11.57 5.50 1.51
CA ASP A 63 12.72 5.77 2.38
C ASP A 63 12.59 5.03 3.71
N THR A 64 13.69 4.43 4.18
CA THR A 64 13.72 3.65 5.44
C THR A 64 13.16 4.44 6.63
N ALA A 65 13.48 5.74 6.73
CA ALA A 65 13.00 6.58 7.82
C ALA A 65 11.47 6.78 7.84
N HIS A 66 10.79 6.52 6.73
CA HIS A 66 9.34 6.72 6.58
C HIS A 66 8.57 5.42 6.32
N ALA A 67 9.27 4.29 6.27
CA ALA A 67 8.65 3.02 5.84
C ALA A 67 7.57 2.52 6.79
N VAL A 68 7.76 2.62 8.11
CA VAL A 68 6.75 2.18 9.09
C VAL A 68 5.55 3.12 9.09
N GLU A 69 5.76 4.45 9.02
CA GLU A 69 4.67 5.43 8.87
C GLU A 69 3.86 5.18 7.59
N PHE A 70 4.55 4.90 6.48
CA PHE A 70 3.89 4.56 5.22
C PHE A 70 3.03 3.30 5.36
N VAL A 71 3.54 2.25 6.00
CA VAL A 71 2.79 1.00 6.24
C VAL A 71 1.61 1.23 7.19
N GLU A 72 1.72 2.13 8.18
CA GLU A 72 0.58 2.53 9.01
C GLU A 72 -0.55 3.12 8.15
N LYS A 73 -0.23 4.03 7.22
CA LYS A 73 -1.21 4.61 6.29
C LYS A 73 -1.80 3.55 5.34
N ALA A 74 -0.96 2.65 4.82
CA ALA A 74 -1.41 1.54 3.98
C ALA A 74 -2.34 0.57 4.74
N THR A 75 -2.05 0.30 6.01
CA THR A 75 -2.92 -0.54 6.85
C THR A 75 -4.27 0.11 7.11
N ARG A 76 -4.33 1.43 7.25
CA ARG A 76 -5.60 2.18 7.34
C ARG A 76 -6.39 2.10 6.03
N LEU A 77 -5.73 2.25 4.88
CA LEU A 77 -6.36 2.06 3.58
C LEU A 77 -6.90 0.62 3.44
N ALA A 78 -6.11 -0.37 3.85
CA ALA A 78 -6.52 -1.77 3.78
C ALA A 78 -7.79 -2.04 4.60
N ALA A 79 -7.86 -1.50 5.80
CA ALA A 79 -9.04 -1.64 6.67
C ALA A 79 -10.29 -0.97 6.07
N GLY A 80 -10.18 0.26 5.56
CA GLY A 80 -11.28 0.99 4.93
C GLY A 80 -11.68 0.44 3.57
N GLY A 81 -10.73 -0.15 2.86
CA GLY A 81 -10.91 -0.71 1.52
C GLY A 81 -11.22 -2.20 1.46
N PHE A 82 -11.37 -2.86 2.62
CA PHE A 82 -11.61 -4.31 2.71
C PHE A 82 -10.57 -5.15 1.95
N THR A 83 -9.29 -4.78 2.09
CA THR A 83 -8.15 -5.46 1.44
C THR A 83 -7.05 -5.76 2.46
N GLU A 84 -5.98 -6.42 2.02
CA GLU A 84 -4.81 -6.70 2.86
C GLU A 84 -3.81 -5.54 2.81
N SER A 85 -3.02 -5.38 3.89
CA SER A 85 -2.01 -4.32 3.98
C SER A 85 -0.96 -4.42 2.86
N GLN A 86 -0.59 -5.62 2.46
CA GLN A 86 0.33 -5.84 1.33
C GLN A 86 -0.23 -5.28 0.02
N THR A 87 -1.50 -5.56 -0.29
CA THR A 87 -2.18 -5.02 -1.49
C THR A 87 -2.25 -3.50 -1.45
N ALA A 88 -2.51 -2.91 -0.27
CA ALA A 88 -2.52 -1.47 -0.10
C ALA A 88 -1.12 -0.86 -0.30
N VAL A 89 -0.06 -1.48 0.23
CA VAL A 89 1.34 -1.09 -0.01
C VAL A 89 1.65 -1.10 -1.51
N ASP A 90 1.28 -2.17 -2.21
CA ASP A 90 1.59 -2.34 -3.63
C ASP A 90 0.90 -1.28 -4.52
N VAL A 91 -0.37 -0.98 -4.28
CA VAL A 91 -1.07 0.05 -5.07
C VAL A 91 -0.59 1.46 -4.73
N LEU A 92 -0.32 1.75 -3.45
CA LEU A 92 0.18 3.06 -3.03
C LEU A 92 1.59 3.32 -3.57
N THR A 93 2.52 2.37 -3.44
CA THR A 93 3.88 2.52 -3.99
C THR A 93 3.87 2.64 -5.51
N THR A 94 2.99 1.90 -6.21
CA THR A 94 2.80 2.03 -7.65
C THR A 94 2.36 3.45 -8.02
N ALA A 95 1.40 4.02 -7.30
CA ALA A 95 0.91 5.38 -7.55
C ALA A 95 1.99 6.43 -7.25
N LEU A 96 2.63 6.36 -6.08
CA LEU A 96 3.67 7.32 -5.70
C LEU A 96 4.81 7.31 -6.72
N ASN A 97 5.30 6.14 -7.10
CA ASN A 97 6.42 6.00 -8.04
C ASN A 97 6.04 6.50 -9.45
N ALA A 98 4.86 6.12 -9.97
CA ALA A 98 4.46 6.49 -11.32
C ALA A 98 4.23 8.00 -11.48
N TYR A 99 3.67 8.65 -10.46
CA TYR A 99 3.41 10.10 -10.46
C TYR A 99 4.56 10.92 -9.86
N GLY A 100 5.64 10.29 -9.40
CA GLY A 100 6.77 10.98 -8.76
C GLY A 100 6.38 11.68 -7.45
N LEU A 101 5.43 11.12 -6.71
CA LEU A 101 4.91 11.68 -5.47
C LEU A 101 5.76 11.27 -4.26
N SER A 102 5.82 12.11 -3.25
CA SER A 102 6.46 11.79 -1.98
C SER A 102 5.54 10.97 -1.07
N VAL A 103 6.10 10.36 -0.01
CA VAL A 103 5.34 9.64 1.03
C VAL A 103 4.30 10.53 1.72
N ALA A 104 4.49 11.85 1.74
CA ALA A 104 3.52 12.80 2.28
C ALA A 104 2.17 12.74 1.53
N GLU A 105 2.17 12.37 0.24
CA GLU A 105 0.97 12.26 -0.59
C GLU A 105 0.20 10.94 -0.40
N THR A 106 0.69 10.02 0.43
CA THR A 106 0.07 8.70 0.66
C THR A 106 -1.38 8.80 1.09
N GLU A 107 -1.72 9.76 1.97
CA GLU A 107 -3.09 9.96 2.43
C GLU A 107 -3.99 10.42 1.27
N ARG A 108 -3.54 11.39 0.46
CA ARG A 108 -4.30 11.84 -0.71
C ARG A 108 -4.59 10.70 -1.69
N VAL A 109 -3.59 9.87 -1.98
CA VAL A 109 -3.79 8.70 -2.88
C VAL A 109 -4.77 7.69 -2.26
N SER A 110 -4.67 7.45 -0.95
CA SER A 110 -5.60 6.59 -0.20
C SER A 110 -7.03 7.12 -0.29
N ASP A 111 -7.23 8.42 -0.09
CA ASP A 111 -8.54 9.08 -0.15
C ASP A 111 -9.14 8.97 -1.57
N ILE A 112 -8.35 9.09 -2.63
CA ILE A 112 -8.81 8.89 -4.00
C ILE A 112 -9.32 7.45 -4.19
N LEU A 113 -8.58 6.44 -3.72
CA LEU A 113 -8.97 5.03 -3.84
C LEU A 113 -10.27 4.72 -3.06
N ILE A 114 -10.37 5.21 -1.83
CA ILE A 114 -11.58 5.05 -1.01
C ILE A 114 -12.77 5.80 -1.63
N THR A 115 -12.56 7.01 -2.11
CA THR A 115 -13.60 7.79 -2.78
C THR A 115 -14.08 7.09 -4.05
N THR A 116 -13.15 6.52 -4.83
CA THR A 116 -13.49 5.72 -6.02
C THR A 116 -14.34 4.50 -5.66
N GLN A 117 -13.99 3.79 -4.58
CA GLN A 117 -14.79 2.68 -4.05
C GLN A 117 -16.20 3.14 -3.64
N ASN A 118 -16.31 4.27 -2.94
CA ASN A 118 -17.57 4.75 -2.39
C ASN A 118 -18.52 5.31 -3.46
N LEU A 119 -18.00 5.88 -4.53
CA LEU A 119 -18.76 6.45 -5.65
C LEU A 119 -19.03 5.43 -6.76
N GLY A 120 -18.17 4.45 -6.91
CA GLY A 120 -18.27 3.38 -7.89
C GLY A 120 -18.93 2.12 -7.33
N LYS A 121 -19.03 1.10 -8.17
CA LYS A 121 -19.42 -0.27 -7.78
C LYS A 121 -18.19 -1.16 -7.84
N THR A 122 -17.25 -0.93 -6.92
CA THR A 122 -15.94 -1.58 -6.86
C THR A 122 -15.42 -1.65 -5.42
N THR A 123 -14.29 -2.27 -5.20
CA THR A 123 -13.57 -2.31 -3.92
C THR A 123 -12.14 -1.86 -4.12
N VAL A 124 -11.45 -1.43 -3.06
CA VAL A 124 -10.00 -1.12 -3.16
C VAL A 124 -9.20 -2.34 -3.60
N ASN A 125 -9.61 -3.54 -3.22
CA ASN A 125 -8.96 -4.79 -3.68
C ASN A 125 -9.07 -4.98 -5.19
N GLU A 126 -10.26 -4.78 -5.78
CA GLU A 126 -10.46 -4.85 -7.22
C GLU A 126 -9.74 -3.71 -7.95
N LEU A 127 -9.77 -2.50 -7.37
CA LEU A 127 -9.05 -1.35 -7.90
C LEU A 127 -7.54 -1.62 -7.93
N ALA A 128 -6.96 -2.13 -6.85
CA ALA A 128 -5.53 -2.42 -6.77
C ALA A 128 -5.09 -3.38 -7.89
N ALA A 129 -5.87 -4.43 -8.15
CA ALA A 129 -5.60 -5.40 -9.20
C ALA A 129 -5.69 -4.83 -10.64
N SER A 130 -6.51 -3.79 -10.82
CA SER A 130 -6.77 -3.17 -12.13
C SER A 130 -6.00 -1.86 -12.32
N VAL A 131 -6.13 -0.92 -11.38
CA VAL A 131 -5.58 0.45 -11.48
C VAL A 131 -4.05 0.45 -11.51
N GLY A 132 -3.40 -0.47 -10.83
CA GLY A 132 -1.94 -0.61 -10.86
C GLY A 132 -1.36 -0.81 -12.27
N LYS A 133 -2.15 -1.35 -13.20
CA LYS A 133 -1.78 -1.51 -14.61
C LYS A 133 -2.08 -0.26 -15.46
N VAL A 134 -2.92 0.63 -14.99
CA VAL A 134 -3.34 1.86 -15.68
C VAL A 134 -2.53 3.06 -15.20
N ILE A 135 -2.21 3.12 -13.92
CA ILE A 135 -1.47 4.22 -13.27
C ILE A 135 -0.21 4.62 -14.03
N PRO A 136 0.72 3.72 -14.41
CA PRO A 136 1.93 4.14 -15.11
C PRO A 136 1.63 4.79 -16.46
N LEU A 137 0.60 4.31 -17.15
CA LEU A 137 0.19 4.86 -18.43
C LEU A 137 -0.48 6.22 -18.25
N ALA A 138 -1.44 6.33 -17.32
CA ALA A 138 -2.11 7.57 -16.97
C ALA A 138 -1.11 8.67 -16.60
N ALA A 139 -0.15 8.36 -15.73
CA ALA A 139 0.91 9.29 -15.35
C ALA A 139 1.77 9.72 -16.55
N ALA A 140 2.15 8.81 -17.44
CA ALA A 140 2.93 9.11 -18.63
C ALA A 140 2.21 10.04 -19.62
N TYR A 141 0.88 9.95 -19.68
CA TYR A 141 0.06 10.84 -20.50
C TYR A 141 -0.45 12.08 -19.74
N GLY A 142 -0.01 12.33 -18.51
CA GLY A 142 -0.37 13.50 -17.73
C GLY A 142 -1.82 13.48 -17.21
N VAL A 143 -2.44 12.30 -17.13
CA VAL A 143 -3.77 12.13 -16.51
C VAL A 143 -3.60 12.14 -15.01
N GLU A 144 -4.20 13.11 -14.33
CA GLU A 144 -4.17 13.20 -12.88
C GLU A 144 -4.82 11.99 -12.20
N MET A 145 -4.31 11.59 -11.02
CA MET A 145 -4.82 10.43 -10.26
C MET A 145 -6.30 10.59 -9.89
N ASP A 146 -6.74 11.81 -9.58
CA ASP A 146 -8.13 12.16 -9.28
C ASP A 146 -9.06 11.88 -10.48
N ASN A 147 -8.62 12.26 -11.69
CA ASN A 147 -9.38 12.01 -12.92
C ASN A 147 -9.43 10.51 -13.23
N LEU A 148 -8.36 9.77 -12.98
CA LEU A 148 -8.33 8.33 -13.13
C LEU A 148 -9.32 7.65 -12.17
N GLY A 149 -9.33 8.04 -10.89
CA GLY A 149 -10.28 7.55 -9.89
C GLY A 149 -11.72 7.86 -10.29
N ALA A 150 -12.01 9.08 -10.72
CA ALA A 150 -13.34 9.48 -11.18
C ALA A 150 -13.81 8.65 -12.39
N ALA A 151 -12.91 8.37 -13.35
CA ALA A 151 -13.23 7.54 -14.50
C ALA A 151 -13.60 6.09 -14.10
N TYR A 152 -12.85 5.49 -13.19
CA TYR A 152 -13.19 4.18 -12.61
C TYR A 152 -14.55 4.20 -11.89
N ALA A 153 -14.79 5.22 -11.06
CA ALA A 153 -16.05 5.36 -10.34
C ALA A 153 -17.24 5.44 -11.30
N VAL A 154 -17.15 6.26 -12.34
CA VAL A 154 -18.22 6.41 -13.35
C VAL A 154 -18.46 5.11 -14.11
N LEU A 155 -17.41 4.45 -14.61
CA LEU A 155 -17.54 3.20 -15.35
C LEU A 155 -18.17 2.10 -14.50
N THR A 156 -17.68 1.91 -13.28
CA THR A 156 -18.14 0.85 -12.40
C THR A 156 -19.56 1.12 -11.86
N ALA A 157 -19.90 2.38 -11.56
CA ALA A 157 -21.27 2.74 -11.18
C ALA A 157 -22.28 2.44 -12.31
N ASN A 158 -21.85 2.52 -13.57
CA ASN A 158 -22.67 2.18 -14.74
C ASN A 158 -22.61 0.68 -15.11
N GLY A 159 -22.04 -0.16 -14.26
CA GLY A 159 -22.09 -1.62 -14.42
C GLY A 159 -20.92 -2.24 -15.17
N VAL A 160 -19.90 -1.47 -15.53
CA VAL A 160 -18.66 -2.02 -16.10
C VAL A 160 -17.85 -2.67 -14.97
N ALA A 161 -17.42 -3.91 -15.15
CA ALA A 161 -16.57 -4.58 -14.17
C ALA A 161 -15.22 -3.83 -14.01
N THR A 162 -14.67 -3.77 -12.79
CA THR A 162 -13.45 -2.98 -12.49
C THR A 162 -12.27 -3.37 -13.40
N ALA A 163 -12.08 -4.65 -13.68
CA ALA A 163 -11.03 -5.14 -14.58
C ALA A 163 -11.25 -4.68 -16.03
N GLU A 164 -12.51 -4.64 -16.49
CA GLU A 164 -12.90 -4.18 -17.82
C GLU A 164 -12.74 -2.66 -17.94
N ALA A 165 -13.14 -1.90 -16.92
CA ALA A 165 -12.89 -0.47 -16.83
C ALA A 165 -11.40 -0.16 -17.02
N GLY A 166 -10.50 -0.90 -16.36
CA GLY A 166 -9.07 -0.77 -16.56
C GLY A 166 -8.61 -1.09 -18.00
N THR A 167 -9.30 -1.96 -18.69
CA THR A 167 -9.01 -2.23 -20.12
C THR A 167 -9.43 -1.07 -21.01
N TYR A 168 -10.59 -0.49 -20.78
CA TYR A 168 -11.06 0.68 -21.53
C TYR A 168 -10.18 1.91 -21.30
N LEU A 169 -9.72 2.13 -20.07
CA LEU A 169 -8.87 3.28 -19.71
C LEU A 169 -7.44 3.18 -20.25
N LYS A 170 -7.02 2.01 -20.73
CA LYS A 170 -5.70 1.81 -21.37
C LYS A 170 -5.74 1.94 -22.89
N ALA A 171 -6.92 1.90 -23.50
CA ALA A 171 -7.10 1.95 -24.95
C ALA A 171 -6.98 3.39 -25.48
#